data_6c3307fb9e1f3238f08e5220ccd5d477
#
_entry.id   6c3307fb9e1f3238f08e5220ccd5d477
#
_cell.length_a   1.000
_cell.length_b   1.000
_cell.length_c   1.000
_cell.angle_alpha   90.00
_cell.angle_beta   90.00
_cell.angle_gamma   90.00
#
_symmetry.space_group_name_H-M   'P 1'
#
loop_
_entity.id
_entity.type
_entity.pdbx_description
1 polymer ?
#
loop_
_entity_poly.entity_id
_entity_poly.type
_entity_poly.pdbx_seq_one_letter_code
_entity_poly.pdbx_strand_id
1 'polypeptide(L)'
;MLIVDDNKSFLEAASVLLEREGLSVAGVASTGADALRQVEALNPDVVLVDIFLGEESGLDLTKRLVQDGVVHETPVILISTHSRVDLEDLITASPAAGFVPKAELSANAIRGIVDRGPAAK
;
A
#
# COMPACT_ATOMS: atom_id res chain seq x y z
N MET A 1 4.19 4.98 -7.83
CA MET A 1 3.54 4.07 -6.86
C MET A 1 4.36 2.82 -6.69
N LEU A 2 4.46 2.34 -5.47
CA LEU A 2 5.11 1.07 -5.17
C LEU A 2 4.04 0.11 -4.64
N ILE A 3 4.04 -1.14 -5.12
CA ILE A 3 3.09 -2.15 -4.64
C ILE A 3 3.87 -3.23 -3.91
N VAL A 4 3.49 -3.52 -2.68
CA VAL A 4 4.17 -4.51 -1.83
C VAL A 4 3.22 -5.66 -1.54
N ASP A 5 3.56 -6.84 -2.05
CA ASP A 5 2.72 -8.04 -1.93
C ASP A 5 3.60 -9.25 -2.25
N ASP A 6 3.45 -10.33 -1.50
CA ASP A 6 4.25 -11.53 -1.75
C ASP A 6 3.68 -12.40 -2.89
N ASN A 7 2.51 -12.06 -3.41
CA ASN A 7 1.89 -12.80 -4.51
C ASN A 7 2.27 -12.17 -5.83
N LYS A 8 3.17 -12.81 -6.58
CA LYS A 8 3.67 -12.26 -7.84
C LYS A 8 2.58 -12.11 -8.88
N SER A 9 1.63 -13.03 -8.92
CA SER A 9 0.52 -12.93 -9.88
C SER A 9 -0.32 -11.70 -9.63
N PHE A 10 -0.56 -11.40 -8.35
CA PHE A 10 -1.29 -10.18 -8.00
C PHE A 10 -0.51 -8.94 -8.39
N LEU A 11 0.81 -8.93 -8.12
CA LEU A 11 1.65 -7.79 -8.47
C LEU A 11 1.57 -7.48 -9.97
N GLU A 12 1.64 -8.51 -10.80
CA GLU A 12 1.56 -8.33 -12.24
C GLU A 12 0.19 -7.81 -12.67
N ALA A 13 -0.87 -8.44 -12.17
CA ALA A 13 -2.23 -8.05 -12.55
C ALA A 13 -2.55 -6.63 -12.09
N ALA A 14 -2.16 -6.30 -10.86
CA ALA A 14 -2.42 -4.97 -10.32
C ALA A 14 -1.65 -3.90 -11.09
N SER A 15 -0.39 -4.19 -11.44
CA SER A 15 0.42 -3.24 -12.19
C SER A 15 -0.21 -2.93 -13.55
N VAL A 16 -0.66 -3.97 -14.26
CA VAL A 16 -1.29 -3.78 -15.56
C VAL A 16 -2.58 -2.98 -15.42
N LEU A 17 -3.41 -3.36 -14.46
CA LEU A 17 -4.69 -2.69 -14.24
C LEU A 17 -4.49 -1.20 -13.94
N LEU A 18 -3.62 -0.90 -13.01
CA LEU A 18 -3.45 0.48 -12.56
C LEU A 18 -2.80 1.34 -13.63
N GLU A 19 -1.86 0.77 -14.39
CA GLU A 19 -1.25 1.54 -15.48
C GLU A 19 -2.25 1.82 -16.60
N ARG A 20 -3.15 0.89 -16.88
CA ARG A 20 -4.22 1.14 -17.84
C ARG A 20 -5.14 2.26 -17.38
N GLU A 21 -5.27 2.43 -16.07
CA GLU A 21 -6.15 3.44 -15.52
C GLU A 21 -5.41 4.76 -15.25
N GLY A 22 -4.17 4.87 -15.69
CA GLY A 22 -3.46 6.13 -15.67
C GLY A 22 -2.50 6.35 -14.51
N LEU A 23 -2.26 5.34 -13.70
CA LEU A 23 -1.30 5.44 -12.60
C LEU A 23 0.02 4.80 -13.02
N SER A 24 1.13 5.41 -12.61
CA SER A 24 2.45 4.86 -12.92
C SER A 24 2.92 3.98 -11.76
N VAL A 25 3.24 2.73 -12.07
CA VAL A 25 3.77 1.79 -11.08
C VAL A 25 5.28 1.82 -11.19
N ALA A 26 5.94 2.47 -10.23
CA ALA A 26 7.40 2.63 -10.26
C ALA A 26 8.14 1.35 -9.90
N GLY A 27 7.52 0.51 -9.09
CA GLY A 27 8.15 -0.75 -8.72
C GLY A 27 7.22 -1.65 -7.94
N VAL A 28 7.66 -2.88 -7.71
CA VAL A 28 6.95 -3.85 -6.91
C VAL A 28 7.95 -4.50 -5.95
N ALA A 29 7.48 -4.88 -4.79
CA ALA A 29 8.32 -5.54 -3.79
C ALA A 29 7.56 -6.71 -3.19
N SER A 30 8.26 -7.78 -2.86
CA SER A 30 7.63 -8.96 -2.28
C SER A 30 8.01 -9.20 -0.83
N THR A 31 8.88 -8.38 -0.27
CA THR A 31 9.27 -8.47 1.14
C THR A 31 9.35 -7.08 1.74
N GLY A 32 9.33 -7.02 3.07
CA GLY A 32 9.46 -5.74 3.76
C GLY A 32 10.83 -5.09 3.53
N ALA A 33 11.88 -5.90 3.53
CA ALA A 33 13.23 -5.37 3.31
C ALA A 33 13.36 -4.75 1.93
N ASP A 34 12.83 -5.41 0.91
CA ASP A 34 12.85 -4.88 -0.44
C ASP A 34 12.00 -3.62 -0.56
N ALA A 35 10.85 -3.61 0.12
CA ALA A 35 9.99 -2.44 0.12
C ALA A 35 10.69 -1.22 0.70
N LEU A 36 11.37 -1.40 1.84
CA LEU A 36 12.09 -0.29 2.47
C LEU A 36 13.17 0.25 1.55
N ARG A 37 13.91 -0.65 0.90
CA ARG A 37 14.97 -0.26 -0.02
C ARG A 37 14.41 0.52 -1.22
N GLN A 38 13.30 0.04 -1.78
CA GLN A 38 12.73 0.68 -2.95
C GLN A 38 12.06 2.02 -2.62
N VAL A 39 11.48 2.15 -1.44
CA VAL A 39 10.90 3.43 -1.03
C VAL A 39 11.98 4.50 -1.00
N GLU A 40 13.14 4.18 -0.46
CA GLU A 40 14.25 5.13 -0.42
C GLU A 40 14.79 5.43 -1.81
N ALA A 41 14.87 4.41 -2.67
CA ALA A 41 15.43 4.58 -4.00
C ALA A 41 14.48 5.28 -4.96
N LEU A 42 13.19 5.00 -4.87
CA LEU A 42 12.21 5.47 -5.85
C LEU A 42 11.40 6.67 -5.40
N ASN A 43 11.33 6.89 -4.09
CA ASN A 43 10.56 7.99 -3.52
C ASN A 43 9.14 8.03 -4.13
N PRO A 44 8.37 6.95 -3.97
CA PRO A 44 7.06 6.84 -4.64
C PRO A 44 6.03 7.80 -4.06
N ASP A 45 5.02 8.11 -4.87
CA ASP A 45 3.92 8.99 -4.46
C ASP A 45 2.94 8.30 -3.52
N VAL A 46 2.84 6.99 -3.61
CA VAL A 46 1.94 6.20 -2.78
C VAL A 46 2.48 4.79 -2.70
N VAL A 47 2.26 4.14 -1.56
CA VAL A 47 2.70 2.75 -1.35
C VAL A 47 1.47 1.92 -1.00
N LEU A 48 1.27 0.84 -1.74
CA LEU A 48 0.23 -0.15 -1.42
C LEU A 48 0.90 -1.30 -0.69
N VAL A 49 0.38 -1.70 0.45
CA VAL A 49 0.98 -2.76 1.27
C VAL A 49 -0.07 -3.80 1.63
N ASP A 50 0.19 -5.06 1.26
CA ASP A 50 -0.67 -6.16 1.67
C ASP A 50 -0.52 -6.34 3.19
N ILE A 51 -1.66 -6.44 3.88
CA ILE A 51 -1.65 -6.66 5.34
C ILE A 51 -0.96 -7.97 5.68
N PHE A 52 -1.19 -9.00 4.87
CA PHE A 52 -0.59 -10.32 5.08
C PHE A 52 0.51 -10.53 4.03
N LEU A 53 1.74 -10.23 4.40
CA LEU A 53 2.87 -10.23 3.48
C LEU A 53 3.71 -11.49 3.71
N GLY A 54 3.15 -12.64 3.32
CA GLY A 54 3.80 -13.91 3.58
C GLY A 54 3.91 -14.15 5.08
N GLU A 55 5.11 -14.37 5.56
CA GLU A 55 5.35 -14.53 7.00
C GLU A 55 5.54 -13.21 7.71
N GLU A 56 5.58 -12.11 6.95
CA GLU A 56 5.76 -10.79 7.52
C GLU A 56 4.42 -10.11 7.69
N SER A 57 4.38 -9.10 8.56
CA SER A 57 3.18 -8.31 8.76
C SER A 57 3.29 -7.01 7.96
N GLY A 58 2.32 -6.81 7.06
CA GLY A 58 2.24 -5.54 6.34
C GLY A 58 1.91 -4.38 7.26
N LEU A 59 1.25 -4.67 8.38
CA LEU A 59 0.97 -3.65 9.39
C LEU A 59 2.25 -3.17 10.06
N ASP A 60 3.15 -4.09 10.37
CA ASP A 60 4.44 -3.72 10.96
C ASP A 60 5.27 -2.93 9.96
N LEU A 61 5.25 -3.33 8.68
CA LEU A 61 5.94 -2.59 7.64
C LEU A 61 5.38 -1.18 7.53
N THR A 62 4.06 -1.03 7.57
CA THR A 62 3.42 0.27 7.50
C THR A 62 3.87 1.16 8.65
N LYS A 63 3.94 0.60 9.86
CA LYS A 63 4.42 1.36 11.01
C LYS A 63 5.85 1.83 10.80
N ARG A 64 6.71 0.97 10.26
CA ARG A 64 8.10 1.35 10.00
C ARG A 64 8.18 2.45 8.95
N LEU A 65 7.38 2.33 7.89
CA LEU A 65 7.40 3.34 6.83
C LEU A 65 6.95 4.71 7.35
N VAL A 66 5.89 4.75 8.13
CA VAL A 66 5.30 6.00 8.56
C VAL A 66 5.91 6.53 9.86
N GLN A 67 5.94 5.68 10.89
CA GLN A 67 6.35 6.13 12.22
C GLN A 67 7.86 6.28 12.35
N ASP A 68 8.62 5.46 11.64
CA ASP A 68 10.08 5.58 11.67
C ASP A 68 10.60 6.60 10.67
N GLY A 69 9.70 7.26 9.95
CA GLY A 69 10.08 8.36 9.08
C GLY A 69 10.71 7.98 7.76
N VAL A 70 10.54 6.74 7.32
CA VAL A 70 11.06 6.30 6.02
C VAL A 70 10.35 7.03 4.89
N VAL A 71 9.02 7.19 5.04
CA VAL A 71 8.25 8.04 4.13
C VAL A 71 7.82 9.29 4.89
N HIS A 72 7.83 10.42 4.20
CA HIS A 72 7.33 11.67 4.78
C HIS A 72 6.00 11.94 4.14
N GLU A 73 5.22 12.41 3.97
CA GLU A 73 3.94 12.76 3.35
C GLU A 73 3.43 11.74 2.34
N THR A 74 4.11 10.61 2.15
CA THR A 74 3.66 9.59 1.21
C THR A 74 2.58 8.75 1.87
N PRO A 75 1.37 8.70 1.31
CA PRO A 75 0.33 7.86 1.88
C PRO A 75 0.64 6.38 1.68
N VAL A 76 0.38 5.60 2.72
CA VAL A 76 0.48 4.15 2.66
C VAL A 76 -0.93 3.60 2.74
N ILE A 77 -1.32 2.81 1.74
CA ILE A 77 -2.65 2.24 1.65
C ILE A 77 -2.55 0.74 1.85
N LEU A 78 -3.31 0.22 2.79
CA LEU A 78 -3.33 -1.21 3.04
C LEU A 78 -4.26 -1.90 2.05
N ILE A 79 -3.88 -3.10 1.60
CA ILE A 79 -4.71 -3.92 0.73
C ILE A 79 -4.78 -5.33 1.32
N SER A 80 -5.84 -6.05 1.00
CA SER A 80 -5.99 -7.42 1.48
C SER A 80 -7.11 -8.11 0.71
N THR A 81 -7.08 -9.46 0.68
CA THR A 81 -8.19 -10.24 0.16
C THR A 81 -9.35 -10.29 1.16
N HIS A 82 -9.08 -9.93 2.42
CA HIS A 82 -10.13 -9.89 3.45
C HIS A 82 -10.92 -8.59 3.35
N SER A 83 -12.13 -8.59 3.88
CA SER A 83 -12.97 -7.39 3.85
C SER A 83 -12.54 -6.41 4.94
N ARG A 84 -12.97 -5.14 4.76
CA ARG A 84 -12.70 -4.11 5.77
C ARG A 84 -13.32 -4.49 7.12
N VAL A 85 -14.51 -5.10 7.10
CA VAL A 85 -15.19 -5.46 8.35
C VAL A 85 -14.33 -6.43 9.17
N ASP A 86 -13.72 -7.40 8.50
CA ASP A 86 -12.90 -8.39 9.19
C ASP A 86 -11.63 -7.80 9.78
N LEU A 87 -11.16 -6.69 9.23
CA LEU A 87 -9.86 -6.11 9.59
C LEU A 87 -9.99 -4.74 10.24
N GLU A 88 -11.21 -4.32 10.58
CA GLU A 88 -11.48 -2.96 11.04
C GLU A 88 -10.55 -2.50 12.17
N ASP A 89 -10.39 -3.32 13.20
CA ASP A 89 -9.58 -2.94 14.34
C ASP A 89 -8.10 -2.77 13.96
N LEU A 90 -7.61 -3.65 13.10
CA LEU A 90 -6.21 -3.59 12.66
C LEU A 90 -5.97 -2.35 11.81
N ILE A 91 -6.89 -2.04 10.92
CA ILE A 91 -6.79 -0.89 10.04
C ILE A 91 -6.82 0.40 10.86
N THR A 92 -7.76 0.49 11.80
CA THR A 92 -7.93 1.67 12.63
C THR A 92 -6.70 1.94 13.49
N ALA A 93 -6.06 0.88 13.97
CA ALA A 93 -4.86 1.02 14.81
C ALA A 93 -3.60 1.36 14.01
N SER A 94 -3.67 1.29 12.69
CA SER A 94 -2.53 1.48 11.82
C SER A 94 -2.38 2.95 11.39
N PRO A 95 -1.15 3.43 11.12
CA PRO A 95 -0.95 4.78 10.61
C PRO A 95 -1.21 4.91 9.11
N ALA A 96 -1.80 3.88 8.48
CA ALA A 96 -2.08 3.92 7.05
C ALA A 96 -3.10 4.99 6.71
N ALA A 97 -3.02 5.52 5.50
CA ALA A 97 -3.96 6.52 5.02
C ALA A 97 -5.32 5.92 4.68
N GLY A 98 -5.36 4.63 4.35
CA GLY A 98 -6.63 3.97 4.03
C GLY A 98 -6.44 2.50 3.73
N PHE A 99 -7.53 1.88 3.32
CA PHE A 99 -7.58 0.46 3.02
C PHE A 99 -8.44 0.22 1.80
N VAL A 100 -7.98 -0.69 0.92
CA VAL A 100 -8.75 -1.10 -0.26
C VAL A 100 -8.73 -2.63 -0.33
N PRO A 101 -9.91 -3.28 -0.33
CA PRO A 101 -9.93 -4.72 -0.58
C PRO A 101 -9.37 -4.98 -1.99
N LYS A 102 -8.59 -6.04 -2.15
CA LYS A 102 -7.98 -6.33 -3.46
C LYS A 102 -9.02 -6.45 -4.57
N ALA A 103 -10.20 -6.96 -4.25
CA ALA A 103 -11.28 -7.12 -5.23
C ALA A 103 -11.82 -5.76 -5.72
N GLU A 104 -11.58 -4.69 -4.97
CA GLU A 104 -12.07 -3.36 -5.32
C GLU A 104 -10.94 -2.43 -5.76
N LEU A 105 -9.77 -2.96 -6.00
CA LEU A 105 -8.62 -2.14 -6.36
C LEU A 105 -8.84 -1.46 -7.72
N SER A 106 -8.65 -0.15 -7.73
CA SER A 106 -8.78 0.66 -8.95
C SER A 106 -8.04 1.96 -8.74
N ALA A 107 -7.74 2.64 -9.83
CA ALA A 107 -7.11 3.97 -9.74
C ALA A 107 -8.01 4.94 -8.98
N ASN A 108 -9.34 4.86 -9.19
CA ASN A 108 -10.26 5.74 -8.48
C ASN A 108 -10.26 5.49 -6.98
N ALA A 109 -10.20 4.23 -6.56
CA ALA A 109 -10.15 3.90 -5.14
C ALA A 109 -8.90 4.49 -4.49
N ILE A 110 -7.76 4.37 -5.18
CA ILE A 110 -6.49 4.91 -4.68
C ILE A 110 -6.54 6.43 -4.65
N ARG A 111 -6.99 7.06 -5.74
CA ARG A 111 -7.06 8.51 -5.81
C ARG A 111 -7.99 9.08 -4.75
N GLY A 112 -9.10 8.39 -4.47
CA GLY A 112 -10.02 8.83 -3.43
C GLY A 112 -9.37 8.92 -2.06
N ILE A 113 -8.47 7.99 -1.75
CA ILE A 113 -7.76 8.01 -0.48
C ILE A 113 -6.68 9.07 -0.49
N VAL A 114 -5.90 9.14 -1.56
CA VAL A 114 -4.81 10.11 -1.69
C VAL A 114 -5.33 11.53 -1.66
N ASP A 115 -6.45 11.79 -2.36
CA ASP A 115 -7.01 13.14 -2.46
C ASP A 115 -7.58 13.63 -1.15
N ARG A 116 -7.96 12.73 -0.24
CA ARG A 116 -8.41 13.16 1.09
C ARG A 116 -7.26 13.71 1.92
N GLY A 117 -6.06 13.39 1.48
CA GLY A 117 -4.86 13.85 2.16
C GLY A 117 -4.65 13.16 3.49
N PRO A 118 -3.55 13.51 4.14
CA PRO A 118 -3.34 13.07 5.50
C PRO A 118 -4.39 13.77 6.31
N ALA A 119 -5.18 13.05 6.85
CA ALA A 119 -6.26 13.56 7.51
C ALA A 119 -6.01 14.81 8.24
N ALA A 120 -5.79 15.19 8.13
CA ALA A 120 -5.68 15.97 8.79
C ALA A 120 -6.25 16.82 9.21
N LYS A 121 -6.19 16.90 8.88
CA LYS A 121 -6.34 17.55 9.44
C LYS A 121 -7.14 17.85 9.72
#